data_e004bd1048cb65ca089360f5eb707ae5
#
_entry.id   e004bd1048cb65ca089360f5eb707ae5
#
_cell.length_a   1.000
_cell.length_b   1.000
_cell.length_c   1.000
_cell.angle_alpha   90.00
_cell.angle_beta   90.00
_cell.angle_gamma   90.00
#
_symmetry.space_group_name_H-M   'P 1'
#
loop_
_entity.id
_entity.type
_entity.pdbx_description
1 polymer ?
#
loop_
_entity_poly.entity_id
_entity_poly.type
_entity_poly.pdbx_seq_one_letter_code
_entity_poly.pdbx_strand_id
1 'polypeptide(L)'
;MADTDRQFSWRQGDVITHEAAKALDLLAPESDDQHFAVLISHDCDLTASVDKEPVAEVIVGRRIDRLGGDSYGKTARRLHIEYQSEEGPIAIELMATTKRSIAKPELFATHPRTDIWLDGRGIGILQRWLASRYHRAAFPEAFESRLRMANLPGKRTFLKRIEGILADGGDHIRALLFDLDEGKDVERDGPDDVYQLGIVVLYDSLRDEPAAAEVAGKAAEALEELFEAAFHPKDSGCKNICLMYCDPISDSAITVAQREMLKQWRLEHMSLQEDPPQPMITP
;
A
#
# COMPACT_ATOMS: atom_id res chain seq x y z
N MET A 1 7.01 29.65 -12.11
CA MET A 1 8.02 30.38 -11.31
C MET A 1 9.07 29.33 -10.95
N ALA A 2 10.25 29.39 -11.57
CA ALA A 2 11.35 28.50 -11.25
C ALA A 2 11.86 28.83 -9.84
N ASP A 3 11.89 27.84 -8.99
CA ASP A 3 12.34 27.90 -7.60
C ASP A 3 13.89 27.96 -7.60
N THR A 4 14.43 29.18 -7.63
CA THR A 4 15.85 29.48 -7.88
C THR A 4 16.70 29.43 -6.59
N ASP A 5 16.19 28.97 -5.46
CA ASP A 5 16.90 29.01 -4.18
C ASP A 5 17.00 27.63 -3.51
N ARG A 6 17.38 26.57 -4.28
CA ARG A 6 17.55 25.24 -3.70
C ARG A 6 19.02 25.01 -3.35
N GLN A 7 19.32 25.08 -2.05
CA GLN A 7 20.62 24.73 -1.49
C GLN A 7 20.92 23.20 -1.56
N PHE A 8 19.85 22.37 -1.78
CA PHE A 8 19.95 20.92 -1.94
C PHE A 8 19.16 20.45 -3.16
N SER A 9 19.80 19.61 -3.97
CA SER A 9 19.21 19.06 -5.20
C SER A 9 18.28 17.87 -4.98
N TRP A 10 18.34 17.22 -3.81
CA TRP A 10 17.63 15.98 -3.50
C TRP A 10 16.35 16.19 -2.71
N ARG A 11 15.31 15.41 -3.07
CA ARG A 11 14.02 15.35 -2.35
C ARG A 11 13.56 13.91 -2.18
N GLN A 12 12.69 13.68 -1.21
CA GLN A 12 11.98 12.41 -1.07
C GLN A 12 11.22 12.09 -2.35
N GLY A 13 11.37 10.85 -2.83
CA GLY A 13 10.77 10.38 -4.07
C GLY A 13 11.66 10.57 -5.31
N ASP A 14 12.77 11.29 -5.20
CA ASP A 14 13.72 11.41 -6.32
C ASP A 14 14.32 10.04 -6.65
N VAL A 15 14.64 9.87 -7.94
CA VAL A 15 15.28 8.67 -8.44
C VAL A 15 16.75 8.97 -8.73
N ILE A 16 17.62 8.12 -8.23
CA ILE A 16 19.07 8.17 -8.47
C ILE A 16 19.32 7.75 -9.93
N THR A 17 20.22 8.42 -10.63
CA THR A 17 20.59 8.02 -11.99
C THR A 17 21.10 6.58 -11.99
N HIS A 18 20.84 5.83 -13.06
CA HIS A 18 21.20 4.42 -13.13
C HIS A 18 22.71 4.17 -12.95
N GLU A 19 23.52 5.03 -13.54
CA GLU A 19 24.97 4.99 -13.39
C GLU A 19 25.42 5.21 -11.94
N ALA A 20 24.88 6.25 -11.29
CA ALA A 20 25.19 6.54 -9.88
C ALA A 20 24.68 5.43 -8.95
N ALA A 21 23.49 4.87 -9.21
CA ALA A 21 22.95 3.77 -8.41
C ALA A 21 23.80 2.50 -8.48
N LYS A 22 24.41 2.20 -9.64
CA LYS A 22 25.38 1.11 -9.77
C LYS A 22 26.70 1.43 -9.05
N ALA A 23 27.20 2.66 -9.19
CA ALA A 23 28.45 3.08 -8.51
C ALA A 23 28.31 3.07 -6.97
N LEU A 24 27.10 3.30 -6.44
CA LEU A 24 26.76 3.24 -5.01
C LEU A 24 26.33 1.84 -4.53
N ASP A 25 26.51 0.80 -5.36
CA ASP A 25 26.12 -0.60 -5.05
C ASP A 25 24.62 -0.77 -4.67
N LEU A 26 23.77 0.14 -5.13
CA LEU A 26 22.32 0.07 -4.94
C LEU A 26 21.66 -0.83 -5.98
N LEU A 27 22.21 -0.89 -7.19
CA LEU A 27 21.79 -1.76 -8.28
C LEU A 27 22.94 -2.69 -8.66
N ALA A 28 22.59 -3.93 -8.99
CA ALA A 28 23.58 -4.87 -9.51
C ALA A 28 24.17 -4.37 -10.85
N PRO A 29 25.42 -4.69 -11.17
CA PRO A 29 26.07 -4.25 -12.42
C PRO A 29 25.28 -4.62 -13.69
N GLU A 30 24.63 -5.80 -13.67
CA GLU A 30 23.78 -6.32 -14.75
C GLU A 30 22.36 -5.76 -14.78
N SER A 31 21.96 -4.96 -13.78
CA SER A 31 20.62 -4.35 -13.76
C SER A 31 20.40 -3.47 -14.99
N ASP A 32 19.24 -3.60 -15.58
CA ASP A 32 18.79 -2.83 -16.73
C ASP A 32 18.08 -1.53 -16.30
N ASP A 33 17.64 -0.75 -17.28
CA ASP A 33 16.90 0.50 -17.09
C ASP A 33 15.49 0.33 -16.51
N GLN A 34 15.05 -0.91 -16.29
CA GLN A 34 13.81 -1.24 -15.60
C GLN A 34 13.92 -1.18 -14.07
N HIS A 35 15.15 -1.05 -13.53
CA HIS A 35 15.38 -0.96 -12.09
C HIS A 35 15.65 0.48 -11.67
N PHE A 36 15.10 0.87 -10.51
CA PHE A 36 15.14 2.23 -9.99
C PHE A 36 15.60 2.23 -8.53
N ALA A 37 16.51 3.12 -8.18
CA ALA A 37 16.85 3.40 -6.78
C ALA A 37 16.14 4.70 -6.39
N VAL A 38 15.13 4.61 -5.53
CA VAL A 38 14.25 5.70 -5.11
C VAL A 38 14.64 6.18 -3.72
N LEU A 39 14.91 7.46 -3.58
CA LEU A 39 15.21 8.11 -2.31
C LEU A 39 13.95 8.21 -1.45
N ILE A 40 14.01 7.68 -0.23
CA ILE A 40 12.86 7.66 0.69
C ILE A 40 13.04 8.45 1.97
N SER A 41 14.25 8.94 2.26
CA SER A 41 14.47 9.87 3.36
C SER A 41 13.64 11.13 3.21
N HIS A 42 13.07 11.61 4.32
CA HIS A 42 12.29 12.84 4.33
C HIS A 42 13.17 14.06 4.06
N ASP A 43 12.61 15.10 3.44
CA ASP A 43 13.36 16.31 3.09
C ASP A 43 14.03 16.98 4.30
N CYS A 44 13.41 16.94 5.49
CA CYS A 44 14.02 17.44 6.72
C CYS A 44 15.29 16.66 7.11
N ASP A 45 15.29 15.33 6.92
CA ASP A 45 16.44 14.50 7.23
C ASP A 45 17.55 14.74 6.21
N LEU A 46 17.21 14.94 4.94
CA LEU A 46 18.17 15.27 3.89
C LEU A 46 18.86 16.61 4.14
N THR A 47 18.14 17.60 4.65
CA THR A 47 18.69 18.95 4.97
C THR A 47 19.42 19.00 6.31
N ALA A 48 19.23 18.03 7.19
CA ALA A 48 19.97 17.95 8.45
C ALA A 48 21.47 17.75 8.20
N SER A 49 22.31 18.24 9.11
CA SER A 49 23.77 18.07 9.00
C SER A 49 24.17 16.59 9.02
N VAL A 50 25.26 16.25 8.31
CA VAL A 50 25.79 14.89 8.25
C VAL A 50 26.13 14.33 9.64
N ASP A 51 26.54 15.17 10.58
CA ASP A 51 26.83 14.77 11.97
C ASP A 51 25.59 14.28 12.72
N LYS A 52 24.40 14.79 12.35
CA LYS A 52 23.12 14.41 12.99
C LYS A 52 22.43 13.28 12.23
N GLU A 53 22.43 13.38 10.92
CA GLU A 53 21.80 12.41 10.01
C GLU A 53 22.83 12.01 8.94
N PRO A 54 23.71 11.03 9.23
CA PRO A 54 24.83 10.69 8.34
C PRO A 54 24.40 9.92 7.09
N VAL A 55 23.23 9.31 7.10
CA VAL A 55 22.77 8.43 6.03
C VAL A 55 21.48 8.91 5.39
N ALA A 56 21.27 8.54 4.15
CA ALA A 56 20.00 8.59 3.46
C ALA A 56 19.49 7.19 3.15
N GLU A 57 18.18 7.01 3.09
CA GLU A 57 17.54 5.74 2.83
C GLU A 57 16.98 5.70 1.41
N VAL A 58 17.15 4.57 0.75
CA VAL A 58 16.64 4.31 -0.59
C VAL A 58 15.90 2.97 -0.64
N ILE A 59 14.98 2.84 -1.58
CA ILE A 59 14.33 1.57 -1.92
C ILE A 59 14.59 1.27 -3.39
N VAL A 60 14.96 0.03 -3.67
CA VAL A 60 15.10 -0.44 -5.05
C VAL A 60 13.74 -0.93 -5.54
N GLY A 61 13.32 -0.39 -6.67
CA GLY A 61 12.09 -0.76 -7.35
C GLY A 61 12.33 -1.23 -8.78
N ARG A 62 11.27 -1.66 -9.43
CA ARG A 62 11.31 -2.07 -10.84
C ARG A 62 10.10 -1.53 -11.59
N ARG A 63 10.26 -1.33 -12.89
CA ARG A 63 9.16 -0.99 -13.77
C ARG A 63 8.17 -2.16 -13.87
N ILE A 64 6.89 -1.83 -13.91
CA ILE A 64 5.79 -2.74 -14.16
C ILE A 64 4.91 -2.20 -15.29
N ASP A 65 4.16 -3.08 -15.95
CA ASP A 65 3.34 -2.68 -17.10
C ASP A 65 2.20 -1.75 -16.72
N ARG A 66 1.62 -1.94 -15.53
CA ARG A 66 0.49 -1.16 -15.02
C ARG A 66 0.40 -1.20 -13.50
N LEU A 67 -0.24 -0.22 -12.92
CA LEU A 67 -0.65 -0.23 -11.52
C LEU A 67 -1.64 -1.38 -11.26
N GLY A 68 -1.58 -1.97 -10.09
CA GLY A 68 -2.41 -3.11 -9.70
C GLY A 68 -2.88 -3.03 -8.25
N GLY A 69 -3.21 -4.17 -7.67
CA GLY A 69 -3.75 -4.31 -6.31
C GLY A 69 -2.91 -3.71 -5.19
N ASP A 70 -1.61 -3.46 -5.41
CA ASP A 70 -0.71 -2.86 -4.42
C ASP A 70 -0.61 -1.33 -4.50
N SER A 71 -1.47 -0.68 -5.31
CA SER A 71 -1.57 0.79 -5.37
C SER A 71 -2.05 1.37 -4.05
N TYR A 72 -1.75 2.65 -3.80
CA TYR A 72 -2.14 3.42 -2.60
C TYR A 72 -1.65 2.87 -1.26
N GLY A 73 -0.72 1.90 -1.25
CA GLY A 73 -0.26 1.28 -0.02
C GLY A 73 -1.30 0.36 0.62
N LYS A 74 -2.09 -0.36 -0.19
CA LYS A 74 -2.99 -1.43 0.27
C LYS A 74 -2.23 -2.56 0.96
N THR A 75 -0.94 -2.71 0.64
CA THR A 75 0.03 -3.54 1.37
C THR A 75 1.17 -2.67 1.91
N ALA A 76 1.69 -2.95 3.12
CA ALA A 76 2.85 -2.21 3.65
C ALA A 76 4.19 -2.73 3.10
N ARG A 77 4.19 -3.89 2.43
CA ARG A 77 5.43 -4.49 1.90
C ARG A 77 5.71 -4.13 0.45
N ARG A 78 4.66 -3.88 -0.33
CA ARG A 78 4.74 -3.57 -1.74
C ARG A 78 3.91 -2.34 -2.05
N LEU A 79 4.44 -1.49 -2.91
CA LEU A 79 3.75 -0.32 -3.42
C LEU A 79 3.87 -0.27 -4.93
N HIS A 80 2.73 -0.21 -5.62
CA HIS A 80 2.67 0.22 -7.00
C HIS A 80 2.43 1.73 -7.03
N ILE A 81 3.35 2.47 -7.63
CA ILE A 81 3.33 3.93 -7.68
C ILE A 81 3.61 4.43 -9.09
N GLU A 82 2.97 5.53 -9.46
CA GLU A 82 3.12 6.15 -10.77
C GLU A 82 4.08 7.34 -10.68
N TYR A 83 5.11 7.30 -11.49
CA TYR A 83 6.01 8.41 -11.75
C TYR A 83 5.61 9.10 -13.05
N GLN A 84 5.73 10.40 -13.08
CA GLN A 84 5.55 11.20 -14.29
C GLN A 84 6.84 11.21 -15.10
N SER A 85 6.72 11.25 -16.43
CA SER A 85 7.84 11.52 -17.34
C SER A 85 7.36 12.29 -18.56
N GLU A 86 8.29 12.82 -19.36
CA GLU A 86 7.96 13.51 -20.60
C GLU A 86 7.28 12.60 -21.65
N GLU A 87 7.55 11.30 -21.59
CA GLU A 87 6.97 10.28 -22.49
C GLU A 87 5.64 9.74 -21.98
N GLY A 88 5.22 10.14 -20.78
CA GLY A 88 4.00 9.65 -20.12
C GLY A 88 4.27 8.96 -18.79
N PRO A 89 3.23 8.50 -18.10
CA PRO A 89 3.36 7.91 -16.77
C PRO A 89 4.09 6.57 -16.81
N ILE A 90 4.91 6.33 -15.77
CA ILE A 90 5.67 5.09 -15.57
C ILE A 90 5.20 4.45 -14.27
N ALA A 91 4.72 3.20 -14.34
CA ALA A 91 4.38 2.43 -13.16
C ALA A 91 5.62 1.73 -12.58
N ILE A 92 5.87 1.92 -11.28
CA ILE A 92 7.01 1.33 -10.57
C ILE A 92 6.48 0.54 -9.37
N GLU A 93 7.02 -0.66 -9.18
CA GLU A 93 6.84 -1.48 -7.98
C GLU A 93 8.00 -1.21 -7.02
N LEU A 94 7.70 -0.81 -5.79
CA LEU A 94 8.64 -0.67 -4.68
C LEU A 94 8.39 -1.79 -3.68
N MET A 95 9.48 -2.41 -3.19
CA MET A 95 9.42 -3.43 -2.15
C MET A 95 10.11 -2.94 -0.87
N ALA A 96 9.41 -2.93 0.25
CA ALA A 96 9.96 -2.48 1.53
C ALA A 96 11.19 -3.30 2.00
N THR A 97 11.34 -4.53 1.51
CA THR A 97 12.48 -5.41 1.81
C THR A 97 13.76 -5.03 1.06
N THR A 98 13.66 -4.19 0.02
CA THR A 98 14.83 -3.74 -0.75
C THR A 98 15.40 -2.41 -0.23
N LYS A 99 15.00 -1.99 0.96
CA LYS A 99 15.51 -0.78 1.60
C LYS A 99 17.02 -0.92 1.84
N ARG A 100 17.74 0.17 1.52
CA ARG A 100 19.18 0.34 1.70
C ARG A 100 19.47 1.68 2.36
N SER A 101 20.63 1.79 3.01
CA SER A 101 21.15 3.06 3.51
C SER A 101 22.43 3.40 2.76
N ILE A 102 22.61 4.65 2.41
CA ILE A 102 23.80 5.20 1.77
C ILE A 102 24.30 6.40 2.56
N ALA A 103 25.61 6.63 2.56
CA ALA A 103 26.16 7.82 3.19
C ALA A 103 25.71 9.09 2.46
N LYS A 104 25.24 10.10 3.19
CA LYS A 104 24.81 11.37 2.57
C LYS A 104 25.88 12.05 1.70
N PRO A 105 27.18 12.07 2.10
CA PRO A 105 28.21 12.63 1.23
C PRO A 105 28.31 11.92 -0.12
N GLU A 106 28.10 10.61 -0.16
CA GLU A 106 28.11 9.83 -1.41
C GLU A 106 26.90 10.15 -2.27
N LEU A 107 25.69 10.26 -1.67
CA LEU A 107 24.48 10.69 -2.36
C LEU A 107 24.67 12.09 -2.94
N PHE A 108 25.18 13.04 -2.15
CA PHE A 108 25.32 14.44 -2.55
C PHE A 108 26.42 14.68 -3.60
N ALA A 109 27.30 13.71 -3.80
CA ALA A 109 28.24 13.72 -4.93
C ALA A 109 27.58 13.31 -6.26
N THR A 110 26.30 12.90 -6.23
CA THR A 110 25.51 12.52 -7.40
C THR A 110 24.34 13.48 -7.63
N HIS A 111 23.57 13.23 -8.67
CA HIS A 111 22.40 14.05 -9.00
C HIS A 111 21.16 13.16 -9.21
N PRO A 112 19.95 13.66 -8.88
CA PRO A 112 18.71 12.96 -9.19
C PRO A 112 18.46 12.95 -10.71
N ARG A 113 17.69 11.95 -11.15
CA ARG A 113 17.11 11.97 -12.49
C ARG A 113 16.12 13.14 -12.59
N THR A 114 16.14 13.82 -13.72
CA THR A 114 15.24 14.94 -14.00
C THR A 114 14.16 14.61 -15.00
N ASP A 115 14.28 13.47 -15.68
CA ASP A 115 13.36 12.97 -16.70
C ASP A 115 12.16 12.21 -16.12
N ILE A 116 12.21 11.85 -14.83
CA ILE A 116 11.09 11.22 -14.10
C ILE A 116 10.95 11.85 -12.71
N TRP A 117 9.71 12.04 -12.25
CA TRP A 117 9.41 12.67 -10.95
C TRP A 117 8.10 12.18 -10.36
N LEU A 118 7.94 12.31 -9.04
CA LEU A 118 6.65 12.20 -8.37
C LEU A 118 5.96 13.55 -8.30
N ASP A 119 4.67 13.59 -8.60
CA ASP A 119 3.82 14.74 -8.28
C ASP A 119 3.47 14.76 -6.77
N GLY A 120 2.80 15.81 -6.31
CA GLY A 120 2.42 15.95 -4.90
C GLY A 120 1.51 14.81 -4.40
N ARG A 121 0.72 14.20 -5.28
CA ARG A 121 -0.11 13.03 -4.97
C ARG A 121 0.76 11.78 -4.77
N GLY A 122 1.70 11.53 -5.67
CA GLY A 122 2.65 10.42 -5.58
C GLY A 122 3.48 10.50 -4.31
N ILE A 123 4.00 11.68 -3.97
CA ILE A 123 4.72 11.91 -2.70
C ILE A 123 3.83 11.56 -1.51
N GLY A 124 2.58 12.02 -1.46
CA GLY A 124 1.65 11.69 -0.37
C GLY A 124 1.34 10.20 -0.27
N ILE A 125 1.29 9.47 -1.40
CA ILE A 125 1.12 8.01 -1.40
C ILE A 125 2.37 7.33 -0.84
N LEU A 126 3.56 7.72 -1.30
CA LEU A 126 4.84 7.20 -0.81
C LEU A 126 4.99 7.39 0.71
N GLN A 127 4.73 8.59 1.20
CA GLN A 127 4.82 8.91 2.64
C GLN A 127 3.87 8.07 3.49
N ARG A 128 2.60 7.96 3.08
CA ARG A 128 1.62 7.11 3.79
C ARG A 128 2.01 5.64 3.78
N TRP A 129 2.55 5.15 2.66
CA TRP A 129 3.02 3.79 2.57
C TRP A 129 4.23 3.53 3.49
N LEU A 130 5.21 4.42 3.53
CA LEU A 130 6.35 4.32 4.44
C LEU A 130 5.90 4.34 5.90
N ALA A 131 5.00 5.25 6.27
CA ALA A 131 4.44 5.33 7.61
C ALA A 131 3.61 4.10 8.00
N SER A 132 2.99 3.44 7.03
CA SER A 132 2.12 2.29 7.26
C SER A 132 2.81 1.09 7.93
N ARG A 133 4.13 0.98 7.83
CA ARG A 133 4.90 -0.06 8.51
C ARG A 133 4.85 0.06 10.03
N TYR A 134 4.67 1.27 10.54
CA TYR A 134 4.64 1.59 11.97
C TYR A 134 3.23 1.87 12.48
N HIS A 135 2.32 2.18 11.56
CA HIS A 135 0.92 2.47 11.87
C HIS A 135 0.02 1.42 11.21
N ARG A 136 -0.12 0.25 11.86
CA ARG A 136 -1.02 -0.82 11.42
C ARG A 136 -2.24 -0.87 12.33
N ALA A 137 -3.42 -0.96 11.73
CA ALA A 137 -4.60 -1.31 12.48
C ALA A 137 -4.46 -2.77 12.94
N ALA A 138 -4.54 -3.02 14.23
CA ALA A 138 -4.68 -4.36 14.76
C ALA A 138 -6.16 -4.75 14.75
N PHE A 139 -6.46 -5.95 14.31
CA PHE A 139 -7.77 -6.59 14.47
C PHE A 139 -7.68 -7.67 15.54
N PRO A 140 -8.77 -8.03 16.21
CA PRO A 140 -8.79 -9.18 17.12
C PRO A 140 -8.25 -10.43 16.44
N GLU A 141 -7.44 -11.23 17.14
CA GLU A 141 -6.82 -12.44 16.56
C GLU A 141 -7.88 -13.45 16.11
N ALA A 142 -8.98 -13.58 16.88
CA ALA A 142 -10.10 -14.41 16.49
C ALA A 142 -10.73 -13.95 15.17
N PHE A 143 -10.87 -12.64 14.94
CA PHE A 143 -11.39 -12.11 13.68
C PHE A 143 -10.50 -12.49 12.49
N GLU A 144 -9.20 -12.23 12.59
CA GLU A 144 -8.25 -12.60 11.55
C GLU A 144 -8.19 -14.10 11.29
N SER A 145 -8.25 -14.89 12.36
CA SER A 145 -8.29 -16.35 12.28
C SER A 145 -9.53 -16.83 11.53
N ARG A 146 -10.70 -16.23 11.79
CA ARG A 146 -11.96 -16.55 11.10
C ARG A 146 -11.88 -16.24 9.60
N LEU A 147 -11.27 -15.12 9.20
CA LEU A 147 -11.03 -14.81 7.80
C LEU A 147 -10.09 -15.83 7.13
N ARG A 148 -9.01 -16.21 7.81
CA ARG A 148 -8.05 -17.22 7.30
C ARG A 148 -8.65 -18.61 7.15
N MET A 149 -9.48 -19.02 8.12
CA MET A 149 -10.11 -20.33 8.16
C MET A 149 -11.44 -20.41 7.41
N ALA A 150 -11.91 -19.31 6.83
CA ALA A 150 -13.15 -19.27 6.08
C ALA A 150 -13.15 -20.30 4.95
N ASN A 151 -14.12 -21.20 4.97
CA ASN A 151 -14.19 -22.30 4.03
C ASN A 151 -15.10 -21.95 2.85
N LEU A 152 -14.56 -22.04 1.66
CA LEU A 152 -15.26 -21.78 0.42
C LEU A 152 -15.05 -22.93 -0.58
N PRO A 153 -16.04 -23.20 -1.41
CA PRO A 153 -15.85 -24.16 -2.49
C PRO A 153 -14.79 -23.65 -3.49
N GLY A 154 -13.90 -24.54 -3.90
CA GLY A 154 -12.86 -24.26 -4.90
C GLY A 154 -11.43 -24.27 -4.33
N LYS A 155 -10.45 -23.93 -5.19
CA LYS A 155 -9.02 -24.02 -4.86
C LYS A 155 -8.44 -22.75 -4.22
N ARG A 156 -9.11 -21.61 -4.33
CA ARG A 156 -8.64 -20.33 -3.80
C ARG A 156 -9.17 -20.12 -2.38
N THR A 157 -8.29 -19.72 -1.47
CA THR A 157 -8.69 -19.32 -0.11
C THR A 157 -9.54 -18.04 -0.16
N PHE A 158 -10.31 -17.80 0.92
CA PHE A 158 -11.11 -16.60 1.10
C PHE A 158 -10.29 -15.32 0.86
N LEU A 159 -9.14 -15.24 1.50
CA LEU A 159 -8.24 -14.09 1.39
C LEU A 159 -7.71 -13.90 -0.05
N LYS A 160 -7.34 -14.97 -0.76
CA LYS A 160 -6.92 -14.88 -2.17
C LYS A 160 -8.04 -14.42 -3.10
N ARG A 161 -9.29 -14.58 -2.73
CA ARG A 161 -10.43 -14.01 -3.49
C ARG A 161 -10.55 -12.51 -3.23
N ILE A 162 -10.39 -12.04 -1.98
CA ILE A 162 -10.35 -10.60 -1.70
C ILE A 162 -9.17 -9.94 -2.45
N GLU A 163 -7.99 -10.58 -2.44
CA GLU A 163 -6.84 -10.09 -3.21
C GLU A 163 -7.18 -9.96 -4.71
N GLY A 164 -7.87 -10.94 -5.28
CA GLY A 164 -8.34 -10.89 -6.67
C GLY A 164 -9.27 -9.72 -6.93
N ILE A 165 -10.28 -9.51 -6.09
CA ILE A 165 -11.22 -8.39 -6.18
C ILE A 165 -10.48 -7.05 -6.14
N LEU A 166 -9.50 -6.89 -5.24
CA LEU A 166 -8.70 -5.67 -5.14
C LEU A 166 -7.74 -5.50 -6.33
N ALA A 167 -7.21 -6.59 -6.87
CA ALA A 167 -6.36 -6.55 -8.05
C ALA A 167 -7.15 -6.14 -9.31
N ASP A 168 -8.37 -6.65 -9.46
CA ASP A 168 -9.28 -6.28 -10.54
C ASP A 168 -9.70 -4.79 -10.42
N GLY A 169 -9.85 -4.28 -9.19
CA GLY A 169 -10.10 -2.87 -8.91
C GLY A 169 -8.91 -1.95 -9.22
N GLY A 170 -7.71 -2.50 -9.36
CA GLY A 170 -6.50 -1.80 -9.77
C GLY A 170 -6.22 -0.54 -8.92
N ASP A 171 -6.01 0.58 -9.61
CA ASP A 171 -5.77 1.89 -9.00
C ASP A 171 -7.04 2.73 -8.78
N HIS A 172 -8.22 2.21 -9.09
CA HIS A 172 -9.50 2.87 -8.77
C HIS A 172 -9.86 2.72 -7.28
N ILE A 173 -9.55 1.57 -6.66
CA ILE A 173 -9.81 1.31 -5.24
C ILE A 173 -8.61 1.76 -4.41
N ARG A 174 -8.82 2.69 -3.46
CA ARG A 174 -7.79 3.22 -2.56
C ARG A 174 -7.57 2.36 -1.34
N ALA A 175 -8.63 1.84 -0.74
CA ALA A 175 -8.56 1.05 0.49
C ALA A 175 -9.85 0.25 0.71
N LEU A 176 -9.74 -0.83 1.48
CA LEU A 176 -10.86 -1.40 2.23
C LEU A 176 -10.77 -0.89 3.67
N LEU A 177 -11.87 -0.34 4.15
CA LEU A 177 -11.99 0.13 5.53
C LEU A 177 -13.04 -0.72 6.23
N PHE A 178 -12.69 -1.27 7.38
CA PHE A 178 -13.53 -2.14 8.16
C PHE A 178 -14.07 -1.41 9.39
N ASP A 179 -15.36 -1.48 9.57
CA ASP A 179 -16.05 -1.18 10.82
C ASP A 179 -16.36 -2.51 11.53
N LEU A 180 -15.59 -2.81 12.55
CA LEU A 180 -15.76 -4.05 13.30
C LEU A 180 -16.39 -3.74 14.64
N ASP A 181 -17.59 -4.27 14.89
CA ASP A 181 -18.35 -4.10 16.14
C ASP A 181 -18.45 -2.63 16.59
N GLU A 182 -18.67 -1.71 15.65
CA GLU A 182 -18.72 -0.24 15.90
C GLU A 182 -17.43 0.28 16.56
N GLY A 183 -16.28 -0.23 16.10
CA GLY A 183 -14.95 0.16 16.60
C GLY A 183 -14.52 -0.50 17.92
N LYS A 184 -15.23 -1.51 18.40
CA LYS A 184 -14.87 -2.26 19.61
C LYS A 184 -13.89 -3.38 19.30
N ASP A 185 -12.71 -3.35 19.92
CA ASP A 185 -11.70 -4.41 19.82
C ASP A 185 -11.96 -5.49 20.88
N VAL A 186 -12.90 -6.39 20.60
CA VAL A 186 -13.27 -7.47 21.51
C VAL A 186 -12.93 -8.82 20.87
N GLU A 187 -12.25 -9.69 21.61
CA GLU A 187 -12.10 -11.08 21.20
C GLU A 187 -13.42 -11.84 21.39
N ARG A 188 -13.75 -12.69 20.43
CA ARG A 188 -14.99 -13.46 20.42
C ARG A 188 -14.73 -14.96 20.38
N ASP A 189 -15.52 -15.71 21.14
CA ASP A 189 -15.37 -17.15 21.32
C ASP A 189 -16.45 -17.94 20.58
N GLY A 190 -15.98 -18.88 19.74
CA GLY A 190 -16.87 -19.78 19.01
C GLY A 190 -17.64 -19.13 17.85
N PRO A 191 -18.30 -19.94 17.03
CA PRO A 191 -18.92 -19.50 15.78
C PRO A 191 -20.22 -18.70 15.96
N ASP A 192 -20.88 -18.86 17.12
CA ASP A 192 -22.16 -18.19 17.43
C ASP A 192 -21.95 -16.79 18.09
N ASP A 193 -20.77 -16.52 18.62
CA ASP A 193 -20.34 -15.19 19.07
C ASP A 193 -19.80 -14.41 17.86
N VAL A 194 -20.69 -13.76 17.14
CA VAL A 194 -20.48 -13.27 15.78
C VAL A 194 -19.95 -11.84 15.79
N TYR A 195 -18.90 -11.56 14.99
CA TYR A 195 -18.48 -10.22 14.68
C TYR A 195 -19.47 -9.53 13.73
N GLN A 196 -19.83 -8.30 14.02
CA GLN A 196 -20.56 -7.44 13.07
C GLN A 196 -19.54 -6.64 12.26
N LEU A 197 -19.56 -6.80 10.94
CA LEU A 197 -18.61 -6.18 10.04
C LEU A 197 -19.31 -5.27 9.05
N GLY A 198 -18.92 -4.00 9.02
CA GLY A 198 -19.16 -3.09 7.90
C GLY A 198 -17.91 -2.97 7.03
N ILE A 199 -18.08 -2.90 5.73
CA ILE A 199 -16.99 -2.69 4.78
C ILE A 199 -17.27 -1.42 3.96
N VAL A 200 -16.27 -0.54 3.89
CA VAL A 200 -16.25 0.58 2.97
C VAL A 200 -15.20 0.32 1.90
N VAL A 201 -15.63 0.26 0.65
CA VAL A 201 -14.76 0.22 -0.51
C VAL A 201 -14.46 1.65 -0.91
N LEU A 202 -13.35 2.19 -0.42
CA LEU A 202 -12.94 3.57 -0.68
C LEU A 202 -12.35 3.69 -2.08
N TYR A 203 -12.95 4.54 -2.95
CA TYR A 203 -12.47 4.72 -4.31
C TYR A 203 -11.91 6.12 -4.57
N ASP A 204 -11.12 6.25 -5.64
CA ASP A 204 -10.44 7.47 -6.04
C ASP A 204 -11.36 8.39 -6.86
N SER A 205 -11.55 9.63 -6.39
CA SER A 205 -12.36 10.64 -7.10
C SER A 205 -11.54 11.54 -8.03
N LEU A 206 -10.21 11.43 -8.07
CA LEU A 206 -9.38 12.44 -8.71
C LEU A 206 -9.04 12.16 -10.18
N ARG A 207 -9.06 10.90 -10.62
CA ARG A 207 -8.71 10.53 -12.00
C ARG A 207 -9.92 10.42 -12.91
N ASP A 208 -10.78 9.46 -12.60
CA ASP A 208 -12.02 9.17 -13.32
C ASP A 208 -13.04 8.66 -12.29
N GLU A 209 -13.73 9.57 -11.66
CA GLU A 209 -14.68 9.26 -10.60
C GLU A 209 -15.81 8.32 -11.06
N PRO A 210 -16.43 8.50 -12.24
CA PRO A 210 -17.46 7.58 -12.71
C PRO A 210 -16.95 6.14 -12.90
N ALA A 211 -15.79 5.96 -13.51
CA ALA A 211 -15.18 4.64 -13.68
C ALA A 211 -14.77 4.04 -12.32
N ALA A 212 -14.21 4.85 -11.42
CA ALA A 212 -13.83 4.40 -10.09
C ALA A 212 -15.05 3.99 -9.24
N ALA A 213 -16.15 4.72 -9.32
CA ALA A 213 -17.41 4.38 -8.66
C ALA A 213 -17.99 3.05 -9.18
N GLU A 214 -17.99 2.84 -10.51
CA GLU A 214 -18.44 1.58 -11.10
C GLU A 214 -17.58 0.39 -10.66
N VAL A 215 -16.26 0.55 -10.68
CA VAL A 215 -15.32 -0.49 -10.24
C VAL A 215 -15.50 -0.79 -8.75
N ALA A 216 -15.65 0.23 -7.91
CA ALA A 216 -15.89 0.06 -6.48
C ALA A 216 -17.24 -0.60 -6.17
N GLY A 217 -18.29 -0.28 -6.94
CA GLY A 217 -19.59 -0.94 -6.85
C GLY A 217 -19.49 -2.44 -7.14
N LYS A 218 -18.85 -2.82 -8.24
CA LYS A 218 -18.59 -4.23 -8.58
C LYS A 218 -17.76 -4.96 -7.51
N ALA A 219 -16.78 -4.28 -6.94
CA ALA A 219 -15.98 -4.84 -5.87
C ALA A 219 -16.79 -5.04 -4.58
N ALA A 220 -17.67 -4.10 -4.24
CA ALA A 220 -18.57 -4.21 -3.10
C ALA A 220 -19.52 -5.40 -3.26
N GLU A 221 -20.18 -5.53 -4.40
CA GLU A 221 -21.06 -6.67 -4.74
C GLU A 221 -20.29 -8.02 -4.62
N ALA A 222 -19.08 -8.09 -5.19
CA ALA A 222 -18.27 -9.30 -5.12
C ALA A 222 -17.81 -9.65 -3.71
N LEU A 223 -17.56 -8.64 -2.86
CA LEU A 223 -17.25 -8.83 -1.44
C LEU A 223 -18.48 -9.32 -0.67
N GLU A 224 -19.67 -8.74 -0.90
CA GLU A 224 -20.92 -9.20 -0.28
C GLU A 224 -21.18 -10.67 -0.59
N GLU A 225 -21.15 -11.07 -1.86
CA GLU A 225 -21.31 -12.46 -2.27
C GLU A 225 -20.27 -13.40 -1.60
N LEU A 226 -19.03 -12.93 -1.50
CA LEU A 226 -17.94 -13.68 -0.91
C LEU A 226 -18.15 -13.92 0.59
N PHE A 227 -18.54 -12.88 1.34
CA PHE A 227 -18.81 -12.97 2.78
C PHE A 227 -20.07 -13.77 3.06
N GLU A 228 -21.13 -13.59 2.27
CA GLU A 228 -22.35 -14.38 2.40
C GLU A 228 -22.07 -15.86 2.17
N ALA A 229 -21.33 -16.22 1.12
CA ALA A 229 -20.96 -17.60 0.84
C ALA A 229 -20.11 -18.25 1.93
N ALA A 230 -19.27 -17.46 2.63
CA ALA A 230 -18.35 -17.97 3.64
C ALA A 230 -18.97 -18.06 5.04
N PHE A 231 -19.82 -17.10 5.42
CA PHE A 231 -20.24 -16.89 6.81
C PHE A 231 -21.75 -16.91 7.02
N HIS A 232 -22.55 -17.07 5.95
CA HIS A 232 -23.99 -17.16 6.03
C HIS A 232 -24.50 -18.50 5.49
N PRO A 233 -24.29 -19.61 6.23
CA PRO A 233 -24.77 -20.91 5.78
C PRO A 233 -26.30 -20.91 5.64
N LYS A 234 -26.80 -21.57 4.60
CA LYS A 234 -28.24 -21.74 4.38
C LYS A 234 -28.87 -22.34 5.65
N ASP A 235 -29.96 -21.73 6.09
CA ASP A 235 -30.77 -22.18 7.26
C ASP A 235 -30.17 -21.95 8.67
N SER A 236 -29.03 -21.27 8.83
CA SER A 236 -28.37 -21.12 10.13
C SER A 236 -28.09 -19.68 10.58
N GLY A 237 -28.42 -18.68 9.77
CA GLY A 237 -28.02 -17.30 10.05
C GLY A 237 -26.51 -17.08 9.95
N CYS A 238 -26.02 -15.91 10.32
CA CYS A 238 -24.59 -15.61 10.30
C CYS A 238 -23.80 -16.47 11.29
N LYS A 239 -22.63 -16.92 10.89
CA LYS A 239 -21.67 -17.63 11.75
C LYS A 239 -20.30 -16.96 11.65
N ASN A 240 -19.60 -16.82 12.76
CA ASN A 240 -18.29 -16.20 12.87
C ASN A 240 -18.29 -14.69 12.55
N ILE A 241 -18.71 -14.29 11.35
CA ILE A 241 -18.73 -12.89 10.89
C ILE A 241 -20.07 -12.65 10.20
N CYS A 242 -20.75 -11.56 10.55
CA CYS A 242 -21.94 -11.07 9.88
C CYS A 242 -21.63 -9.77 9.13
N LEU A 243 -21.72 -9.80 7.84
CA LEU A 243 -21.56 -8.59 7.03
C LEU A 243 -22.85 -7.77 7.14
N MET A 244 -22.73 -6.56 7.69
CA MET A 244 -23.86 -5.64 7.91
C MET A 244 -24.09 -4.73 6.71
N TYR A 245 -23.00 -4.30 6.06
CA TYR A 245 -23.02 -3.50 4.85
C TYR A 245 -21.67 -3.60 4.12
N CYS A 246 -21.70 -3.33 2.81
CA CYS A 246 -20.50 -3.18 2.00
C CYS A 246 -20.72 -2.07 0.98
N ASP A 247 -20.28 -0.85 1.28
CA ASP A 247 -20.63 0.34 0.51
C ASP A 247 -19.41 0.92 -0.22
N PRO A 248 -19.54 1.25 -1.52
CA PRO A 248 -18.56 2.05 -2.23
C PRO A 248 -18.69 3.52 -1.80
N ILE A 249 -17.61 4.12 -1.31
CA ILE A 249 -17.58 5.53 -0.90
C ILE A 249 -16.43 6.25 -1.59
N SER A 250 -16.73 7.45 -2.12
CA SER A 250 -15.70 8.35 -2.69
C SER A 250 -14.75 8.85 -1.59
N ASP A 251 -13.47 8.95 -1.91
CA ASP A 251 -12.50 9.57 -1.00
C ASP A 251 -12.71 11.07 -0.77
N SER A 252 -13.51 11.71 -1.63
CA SER A 252 -13.97 13.09 -1.43
C SER A 252 -15.19 13.20 -0.52
N ALA A 253 -15.94 12.11 -0.30
CA ALA A 253 -17.16 12.10 0.49
C ALA A 253 -16.94 11.63 1.94
N ILE A 254 -15.90 10.85 2.21
CA ILE A 254 -15.60 10.37 3.57
C ILE A 254 -15.08 11.52 4.44
N THR A 255 -15.69 11.72 5.60
CA THR A 255 -15.19 12.70 6.57
C THR A 255 -14.00 12.17 7.37
N VAL A 256 -13.20 13.09 7.94
CA VAL A 256 -12.08 12.70 8.82
C VAL A 256 -12.58 11.87 10.01
N ALA A 257 -13.68 12.27 10.62
CA ALA A 257 -14.27 11.56 11.76
C ALA A 257 -14.67 10.11 11.39
N GLN A 258 -15.32 9.91 10.24
CA GLN A 258 -15.64 8.57 9.75
C GLN A 258 -14.36 7.76 9.48
N ARG A 259 -13.35 8.39 8.88
CA ARG A 259 -12.08 7.72 8.55
C ARG A 259 -11.32 7.26 9.80
N GLU A 260 -11.42 7.99 10.90
CA GLU A 260 -10.78 7.67 12.19
C GLU A 260 -11.47 6.51 12.92
N MET A 261 -12.77 6.33 12.72
CA MET A 261 -13.53 5.21 13.29
C MET A 261 -13.32 3.89 12.54
N LEU A 262 -12.88 3.96 11.29
CA LEU A 262 -12.72 2.80 10.42
C LEU A 262 -11.27 2.33 10.40
N LYS A 263 -11.05 1.03 10.48
CA LYS A 263 -9.73 0.42 10.38
C LYS A 263 -9.42 0.02 8.95
N GLN A 264 -8.29 0.48 8.41
CA GLN A 264 -7.87 0.03 7.10
C GLN A 264 -7.44 -1.44 7.16
N TRP A 265 -8.19 -2.30 6.48
CA TRP A 265 -7.78 -3.67 6.27
C TRP A 265 -6.74 -3.73 5.14
N ARG A 266 -5.66 -4.49 5.35
CA ARG A 266 -4.55 -4.60 4.43
C ARG A 266 -4.31 -6.06 4.06
N LEU A 267 -3.88 -6.29 2.83
CA LEU A 267 -3.57 -7.64 2.32
C LEU A 267 -2.41 -8.34 3.04
N GLU A 268 -1.67 -7.63 3.90
CA GLU A 268 -0.49 -8.15 4.61
C GLU A 268 -0.78 -9.25 5.62
N HIS A 269 -1.98 -9.25 6.18
CA HIS A 269 -2.40 -10.32 7.08
C HIS A 269 -2.34 -11.70 6.43
N MET A 270 -2.08 -11.75 5.11
CA MET A 270 -2.02 -12.96 4.30
C MET A 270 -0.60 -13.43 3.96
N SER A 271 0.38 -12.55 3.90
CA SER A 271 1.63 -12.82 3.17
C SER A 271 2.85 -13.10 4.03
N LEU A 272 2.72 -13.14 5.36
CA LEU A 272 3.87 -13.39 6.25
C LEU A 272 4.61 -14.71 5.97
N GLN A 273 3.96 -15.68 5.31
CA GLN A 273 4.55 -16.97 4.96
C GLN A 273 5.21 -17.01 3.56
N GLU A 274 4.81 -16.12 2.64
CA GLU A 274 5.25 -16.16 1.24
C GLU A 274 6.35 -15.14 0.92
N ASP A 275 6.55 -14.12 1.76
CA ASP A 275 7.56 -13.09 1.54
C ASP A 275 8.94 -13.51 2.08
N PRO A 276 10.02 -13.21 1.36
CA PRO A 276 11.37 -13.48 1.87
C PRO A 276 11.60 -12.75 3.19
N PRO A 277 12.35 -13.36 4.12
CA PRO A 277 12.69 -12.71 5.39
C PRO A 277 13.41 -11.39 5.13
N GLN A 278 13.12 -10.39 5.97
CA GLN A 278 13.86 -9.13 5.89
C GLN A 278 15.36 -9.39 6.11
N PRO A 279 16.26 -8.83 5.28
CA PRO A 279 17.66 -8.92 5.56
C PRO A 279 17.94 -8.33 6.95
N MET A 280 18.61 -9.08 7.79
CA MET A 280 19.09 -8.55 9.08
C MET A 280 20.02 -7.38 8.79
N ILE A 281 19.73 -6.22 9.36
CA ILE A 281 20.68 -5.11 9.40
C ILE A 281 21.82 -5.59 10.28
N THR A 282 22.93 -5.96 9.67
CA THR A 282 24.16 -6.22 10.43
C THR A 282 24.68 -4.85 10.88
N PRO A 283 24.95 -4.66 12.18
CA PRO A 283 25.42 -3.39 12.72
C PRO A 283 26.78 -2.99 12.15
#